data_b4e41910f4327e47dde8b18871539c29
#
_entry.id   b4e41910f4327e47dde8b18871539c29
#
_cell.length_a   1.000
_cell.length_b   1.000
_cell.length_c   1.000
_cell.angle_alpha   90.00
_cell.angle_beta   90.00
_cell.angle_gamma   90.00
#
_symmetry.space_group_name_H-M   'P 1'
#
loop_
_entity.id
_entity.type
_entity.pdbx_description
1 polymer ?
#
loop_
_entity_poly.entity_id
_entity_poly.type
_entity_poly.pdbx_seq_one_letter_code
_entity_poly.pdbx_strand_id
1 'polypeptide(L)'
;MELLAKTEDLPSDIVDNLELAVVTLNLGGREIDLQRAYQGHDFVFGLSQGHLVAIPVRRITLMRTASLPGFRQISLLQFLGLQSKPVELELQIDGSIRSAWLLNVVGSWLRISSRQGVEWVTTTALEL
;
A
#
# COMPACT_ATOMS: atom_id res chain seq x y z
N MET A 1 -8.82 -0.29 -4.62
CA MET A 1 -9.06 -1.34 -5.61
C MET A 1 -9.03 -0.85 -7.05
N GLU A 2 -9.47 0.37 -7.32
CA GLU A 2 -9.57 0.85 -8.70
C GLU A 2 -8.26 0.82 -9.46
N LEU A 3 -7.15 1.14 -8.80
CA LEU A 3 -5.84 1.15 -9.48
C LEU A 3 -5.42 -0.23 -9.96
N LEU A 4 -5.70 -1.27 -9.19
CA LEU A 4 -5.38 -2.64 -9.59
C LEU A 4 -6.46 -3.26 -10.46
N ALA A 5 -7.73 -2.90 -10.24
CA ALA A 5 -8.82 -3.38 -11.09
C ALA A 5 -8.59 -2.99 -12.55
N LYS A 6 -7.96 -1.86 -12.81
CA LYS A 6 -7.65 -1.42 -14.17
C LYS A 6 -6.59 -2.26 -14.87
N THR A 7 -5.93 -3.16 -14.18
CA THR A 7 -5.03 -4.10 -14.84
C THR A 7 -5.77 -5.02 -15.81
N GLU A 8 -7.08 -5.15 -15.68
CA GLU A 8 -7.89 -5.91 -16.62
C GLU A 8 -7.89 -5.31 -18.02
N ASP A 9 -7.61 -4.01 -18.13
CA ASP A 9 -7.51 -3.32 -19.42
C ASP A 9 -6.16 -3.53 -20.09
N LEU A 10 -5.19 -4.18 -19.42
CA LEU A 10 -3.88 -4.46 -19.97
C LEU A 10 -3.94 -5.64 -20.94
N PRO A 11 -3.02 -5.71 -21.94
CA PRO A 11 -2.89 -6.88 -22.78
C PRO A 11 -2.72 -8.15 -21.96
N SER A 12 -3.27 -9.26 -22.47
CA SER A 12 -3.29 -10.53 -21.73
C SER A 12 -1.89 -11.01 -21.33
N ASP A 13 -0.89 -10.82 -22.17
CA ASP A 13 0.47 -11.23 -21.86
C ASP A 13 1.06 -10.46 -20.68
N ILE A 14 0.74 -9.16 -20.56
CA ILE A 14 1.17 -8.36 -19.43
C ILE A 14 0.45 -8.78 -18.16
N VAL A 15 -0.86 -9.03 -18.26
CA VAL A 15 -1.65 -9.50 -17.12
C VAL A 15 -1.14 -10.85 -16.61
N ASP A 16 -0.88 -11.79 -17.52
CA ASP A 16 -0.35 -13.10 -17.15
C ASP A 16 1.01 -12.99 -16.47
N ASN A 17 1.88 -12.13 -16.97
CA ASN A 17 3.19 -11.89 -16.36
C ASN A 17 3.05 -11.30 -14.96
N LEU A 18 2.12 -10.37 -14.77
CA LEU A 18 1.86 -9.78 -13.46
C LEU A 18 1.32 -10.81 -12.47
N GLU A 19 0.48 -11.73 -12.92
CA GLU A 19 -0.06 -12.78 -12.08
C GLU A 19 1.01 -13.77 -11.63
N LEU A 20 1.98 -14.05 -12.50
CA LEU A 20 3.08 -14.95 -12.18
C LEU A 20 4.18 -14.28 -11.37
N ALA A 21 4.25 -12.96 -11.42
CA ALA A 21 5.28 -12.19 -10.70
C ALA A 21 4.85 -11.98 -9.25
N VAL A 22 5.38 -12.80 -8.37
CA VAL A 22 5.21 -12.62 -6.93
C VAL A 22 6.39 -11.81 -6.42
N VAL A 23 6.10 -10.75 -5.70
CA VAL A 23 7.09 -9.92 -5.03
C VAL A 23 7.01 -10.22 -3.53
N THR A 24 8.12 -10.63 -2.94
CA THR A 24 8.21 -10.86 -1.50
C THR A 24 8.91 -9.69 -0.84
N LEU A 25 8.23 -9.06 0.10
CA LEU A 25 8.75 -7.93 0.86
C LEU A 25 9.05 -8.35 2.28
N ASN A 26 10.24 -7.98 2.76
CA ASN A 26 10.62 -8.16 4.16
C ASN A 26 10.47 -6.83 4.88
N LEU A 27 9.70 -6.84 5.96
CA LEU A 27 9.34 -5.66 6.73
C LEU A 27 9.96 -5.70 8.13
N GLY A 28 11.22 -6.14 8.21
CA GLY A 28 11.90 -6.20 9.50
C GLY A 28 11.46 -7.37 10.36
N GLY A 29 11.55 -8.58 9.81
CA GLY A 29 11.20 -9.83 10.51
C GLY A 29 9.83 -10.37 10.14
N ARG A 30 9.09 -9.65 9.32
CA ARG A 30 7.80 -10.08 8.78
C ARG A 30 7.87 -10.05 7.27
N GLU A 31 7.38 -11.09 6.61
CA GLU A 31 7.34 -11.16 5.15
C GLU A 31 5.90 -11.05 4.66
N ILE A 32 5.74 -10.41 3.51
CA ILE A 32 4.47 -10.34 2.80
C ILE A 32 4.70 -10.56 1.32
N ASP A 33 3.85 -11.37 0.70
CA ASP A 33 3.89 -11.63 -0.73
C ASP A 33 2.81 -10.82 -1.42
N LEU A 34 3.21 -10.12 -2.48
CA LEU A 34 2.29 -9.34 -3.29
C LEU A 34 2.23 -9.91 -4.69
N GLN A 35 1.02 -10.07 -5.20
CA GLN A 35 0.74 -10.38 -6.60
C GLN A 35 0.33 -9.10 -7.32
N ARG A 36 0.60 -9.02 -8.62
CA ARG A 36 0.28 -7.86 -9.45
C ARG A 36 0.84 -6.58 -8.84
N ALA A 37 2.11 -6.64 -8.43
CA ALA A 37 2.72 -5.53 -7.71
C ALA A 37 3.14 -4.40 -8.64
N TYR A 38 3.00 -3.18 -8.13
CA TYR A 38 3.51 -1.95 -8.74
C TYR A 38 4.26 -1.16 -7.69
N GLN A 39 5.14 -0.28 -8.15
CA GLN A 39 5.78 0.68 -7.26
C GLN A 39 5.34 2.10 -7.61
N GLY A 40 5.06 2.88 -6.57
CA GLY A 40 4.87 4.31 -6.68
C GLY A 40 6.18 5.04 -6.32
N HIS A 41 6.08 6.34 -6.05
CA HIS A 41 7.27 7.14 -5.69
C HIS A 41 7.88 6.72 -4.37
N ASP A 42 7.05 6.35 -3.40
CA ASP A 42 7.47 6.13 -2.02
C ASP A 42 6.81 4.89 -1.40
N PHE A 43 6.24 4.01 -2.22
CA PHE A 43 5.56 2.83 -1.73
C PHE A 43 5.49 1.75 -2.81
N VAL A 44 5.20 0.53 -2.36
CA VAL A 44 4.91 -0.61 -3.23
C VAL A 44 3.49 -1.07 -2.92
N PHE A 45 2.71 -1.41 -3.93
CA PHE A 45 1.35 -1.87 -3.74
C PHE A 45 1.03 -3.06 -4.62
N GLY A 46 0.11 -3.88 -4.16
CA GLY A 46 -0.29 -5.10 -4.87
C GLY A 46 -1.35 -5.84 -4.08
N LEU A 47 -1.59 -7.08 -4.48
CA LEU A 47 -2.59 -7.94 -3.83
C LEU A 47 -1.90 -8.94 -2.92
N SER A 48 -2.35 -9.00 -1.67
CA SER A 48 -1.97 -10.03 -0.72
C SER A 48 -3.24 -10.77 -0.30
N GLN A 49 -3.33 -12.05 -0.61
CA GLN A 49 -4.50 -12.88 -0.29
C GLN A 49 -5.81 -12.24 -0.77
N GLY A 50 -5.77 -11.65 -1.97
CA GLY A 50 -6.94 -11.02 -2.58
C GLY A 50 -7.24 -9.61 -2.10
N HIS A 51 -6.48 -9.07 -1.15
CA HIS A 51 -6.68 -7.73 -0.62
C HIS A 51 -5.62 -6.77 -1.14
N LEU A 52 -6.03 -5.56 -1.47
CA LEU A 52 -5.11 -4.51 -1.87
C LEU A 52 -4.31 -4.05 -0.67
N VAL A 53 -2.99 -4.06 -0.82
CA VAL A 53 -2.04 -3.66 0.23
C VAL A 53 -1.08 -2.65 -0.36
N ALA A 54 -0.82 -1.58 0.38
CA ALA A 54 0.16 -0.56 0.03
C ALA A 54 1.13 -0.39 1.18
N ILE A 55 2.43 -0.50 0.89
CA ILE A 55 3.48 -0.54 1.91
C ILE A 55 4.49 0.57 1.63
N PRO A 56 4.70 1.49 2.58
CA PRO A 56 5.73 2.52 2.41
C PRO A 56 7.12 1.91 2.24
N VAL A 57 7.90 2.45 1.33
CA VAL A 57 9.25 1.93 1.04
C VAL A 57 10.13 1.95 2.29
N ARG A 58 9.96 2.94 3.16
CA ARG A 58 10.76 3.03 4.38
C ARG A 58 10.56 1.84 5.33
N ARG A 59 9.48 1.07 5.16
CA ARG A 59 9.22 -0.14 5.96
C ARG A 59 9.83 -1.39 5.34
N ILE A 60 10.26 -1.30 4.10
CA ILE A 60 10.76 -2.46 3.36
C ILE A 60 12.28 -2.52 3.54
N THR A 61 12.76 -3.62 4.12
CA THR A 61 14.19 -3.84 4.28
C THR A 61 14.78 -4.63 3.12
N LEU A 62 13.96 -5.45 2.46
CA LEU A 62 14.39 -6.27 1.34
C LEU A 62 13.20 -6.58 0.45
N MET A 63 13.43 -6.54 -0.84
CA MET A 63 12.45 -6.99 -1.83
C MET A 63 13.05 -8.11 -2.65
N ARG A 64 12.36 -9.24 -2.70
CA ARG A 64 12.76 -10.40 -3.51
C ARG A 64 11.84 -10.52 -4.69
N THR A 65 12.40 -10.35 -5.89
CA THR A 65 11.64 -10.45 -7.13
C THR A 65 12.59 -10.74 -8.28
N ALA A 66 12.10 -11.42 -9.31
CA ALA A 66 12.88 -11.65 -10.53
C ALA A 66 13.06 -10.37 -11.34
N SER A 67 12.09 -9.45 -11.27
CA SER A 67 12.16 -8.15 -11.93
C SER A 67 11.41 -7.14 -11.08
N LEU A 68 11.86 -5.88 -11.13
CA LEU A 68 11.21 -4.82 -10.38
C LEU A 68 9.77 -4.63 -10.83
N PRO A 69 8.84 -4.35 -9.90
CA PRO A 69 7.48 -4.02 -10.26
C PRO A 69 7.40 -2.80 -11.16
N GLY A 70 6.39 -2.76 -12.03
CA GLY A 70 6.15 -1.60 -12.88
C GLY A 70 5.96 -0.34 -12.04
N PHE A 71 6.49 0.78 -12.55
CA PHE A 71 6.40 2.06 -11.86
C PHE A 71 5.11 2.78 -12.22
N ARG A 72 4.49 3.38 -11.22
CA ARG A 72 3.37 4.30 -11.38
C ARG A 72 3.76 5.64 -10.78
N GLN A 73 3.48 6.72 -11.50
CA GLN A 73 3.85 8.05 -11.07
C GLN A 73 2.83 8.60 -10.06
N ILE A 74 2.85 8.03 -8.88
CA ILE A 74 1.90 8.34 -7.81
C ILE A 74 2.59 8.21 -6.46
N SER A 75 2.31 9.13 -5.53
CA SER A 75 2.77 9.02 -4.15
C SER A 75 1.78 8.21 -3.32
N LEU A 76 2.24 7.73 -2.16
CA LEU A 76 1.35 7.02 -1.23
C LEU A 76 0.19 7.92 -0.79
N LEU A 77 0.45 9.19 -0.56
CA LEU A 77 -0.59 10.14 -0.17
C LEU A 77 -1.65 10.28 -1.24
N GLN A 78 -1.23 10.40 -2.51
CA GLN A 78 -2.15 10.46 -3.65
C GLN A 78 -2.93 9.16 -3.79
N PHE A 79 -2.26 8.03 -3.64
CA PHE A 79 -2.89 6.71 -3.70
C PHE A 79 -4.02 6.60 -2.67
N LEU A 80 -3.76 7.00 -1.42
CA LEU A 80 -4.76 6.96 -0.36
C LEU A 80 -5.92 7.90 -0.66
N GLY A 81 -5.64 9.05 -1.26
CA GLY A 81 -6.68 9.99 -1.66
C GLY A 81 -7.63 9.45 -2.71
N LEU A 82 -7.16 8.54 -3.56
CA LEU A 82 -7.95 7.94 -4.63
C LEU A 82 -8.82 6.77 -4.17
N GLN A 83 -8.52 6.18 -3.03
CA GLN A 83 -9.27 5.02 -2.55
C GLN A 83 -10.63 5.43 -2.01
N SER A 84 -11.60 4.50 -2.14
CA SER A 84 -12.91 4.67 -1.52
C SER A 84 -12.76 4.67 0.00
N LYS A 85 -13.41 5.62 0.66
CA LYS A 85 -13.31 5.77 2.12
C LYS A 85 -14.53 5.12 2.80
N PRO A 86 -14.37 4.64 4.04
CA PRO A 86 -13.12 4.63 4.81
C PRO A 86 -12.18 3.50 4.37
N VAL A 87 -10.88 3.70 4.59
CA VAL A 87 -9.84 2.71 4.32
C VAL A 87 -9.22 2.27 5.65
N GLU A 88 -9.06 0.97 5.84
CA GLU A 88 -8.38 0.47 7.03
C GLU A 88 -6.88 0.67 6.92
N LEU A 89 -6.27 1.19 7.98
CA LEU A 89 -4.84 1.44 8.07
C LEU A 89 -4.25 0.75 9.29
N GLU A 90 -3.01 0.28 9.16
CA GLU A 90 -2.16 -0.04 10.30
C GLU A 90 -1.21 1.13 10.52
N LEU A 91 -1.14 1.60 11.77
CA LEU A 91 -0.32 2.73 12.16
C LEU A 91 0.70 2.31 13.19
N GLN A 92 1.90 2.88 13.13
CA GLN A 92 2.89 2.77 14.18
C GLN A 92 3.07 4.13 14.83
N ILE A 93 2.64 4.24 16.06
CA ILE A 93 2.70 5.48 16.84
C ILE A 93 3.34 5.16 18.18
N ASP A 94 4.42 5.85 18.50
CA ASP A 94 5.16 5.69 19.77
C ASP A 94 5.55 4.22 20.00
N GLY A 95 5.97 3.52 18.94
CA GLY A 95 6.40 2.14 19.03
C GLY A 95 5.27 1.12 19.10
N SER A 96 4.03 1.54 19.12
CA SER A 96 2.87 0.66 19.15
C SER A 96 2.17 0.61 17.80
N ILE A 97 1.75 -0.59 17.40
CA ILE A 97 0.94 -0.78 16.20
C ILE A 97 -0.52 -0.74 16.58
N ARG A 98 -1.30 0.05 15.85
CA ARG A 98 -2.75 0.09 16.05
C ARG A 98 -3.47 0.26 14.73
N SER A 99 -4.73 -0.18 14.70
CA SER A 99 -5.59 -0.07 13.52
C SER A 99 -6.44 1.19 13.61
N ALA A 100 -6.71 1.77 12.46
CA ALA A 100 -7.56 2.94 12.34
C ALA A 100 -8.24 2.96 10.97
N TRP A 101 -9.23 3.82 10.82
CA TRP A 101 -9.91 4.03 9.56
C TRP A 101 -9.55 5.39 9.00
N LEU A 102 -9.06 5.43 7.77
CA LEU A 102 -8.83 6.68 7.06
C LEU A 102 -10.15 7.25 6.60
N LEU A 103 -10.47 8.46 7.05
CA LEU A 103 -11.71 9.14 6.70
C LEU A 103 -11.53 10.03 5.47
N ASN A 104 -10.44 10.78 5.43
CA ASN A 104 -10.08 11.60 4.27
C ASN A 104 -8.63 12.07 4.36
N VAL A 105 -8.15 12.62 3.26
CA VAL A 105 -6.81 13.19 3.14
C VAL A 105 -6.97 14.68 2.91
N VAL A 106 -6.27 15.48 3.72
CA VAL A 106 -6.27 16.93 3.59
C VAL A 106 -4.82 17.42 3.58
N GLY A 107 -4.35 17.90 2.45
CA GLY A 107 -2.94 18.26 2.29
C GLY A 107 -2.03 17.09 2.58
N SER A 108 -1.13 17.24 3.53
CA SER A 108 -0.22 16.18 3.95
C SER A 108 -0.75 15.37 5.14
N TRP A 109 -1.98 15.62 5.55
CA TRP A 109 -2.55 15.03 6.75
C TRP A 109 -3.58 13.97 6.42
N LEU A 110 -3.56 12.91 7.20
CA LEU A 110 -4.54 11.83 7.16
C LEU A 110 -5.47 12.00 8.37
N ARG A 111 -6.75 12.18 8.10
CA ARG A 111 -7.75 12.22 9.17
C ARG A 111 -8.20 10.80 9.42
N ILE A 112 -8.00 10.33 10.64
CA ILE A 112 -8.28 8.96 11.01
C ILE A 112 -9.28 8.88 12.15
N SER A 113 -9.98 7.75 12.21
CA SER A 113 -10.86 7.41 13.32
C SER A 113 -10.35 6.12 13.96
N SER A 114 -10.17 6.12 15.26
CA SER A 114 -9.72 4.99 16.04
C SER A 114 -10.48 4.95 17.37
N ARG A 115 -10.07 4.03 18.26
CA ARG A 115 -10.66 3.96 19.60
C ARG A 115 -10.43 5.24 20.41
N GLN A 116 -9.38 6.01 20.07
CA GLN A 116 -9.10 7.28 20.72
C GLN A 116 -9.87 8.45 20.11
N GLY A 117 -10.76 8.19 19.14
CA GLY A 117 -11.52 9.23 18.49
C GLY A 117 -10.91 9.64 17.16
N VAL A 118 -11.18 10.87 16.73
CA VAL A 118 -10.67 11.40 15.47
C VAL A 118 -9.34 12.08 15.71
N GLU A 119 -8.34 11.68 14.93
CA GLU A 119 -6.97 12.19 15.04
C GLU A 119 -6.42 12.49 13.66
N TRP A 120 -5.32 13.22 13.62
CA TRP A 120 -4.62 13.55 12.39
C TRP A 120 -3.19 13.02 12.47
N VAL A 121 -2.79 12.30 11.43
CA VAL A 121 -1.42 11.76 11.32
C VAL A 121 -0.85 12.06 9.94
N THR A 122 0.46 11.95 9.81
CA THR A 122 1.12 12.01 8.51
C THR A 122 1.43 10.60 8.02
N THR A 123 1.89 10.48 6.77
CA THR A 123 2.24 9.16 6.21
C THR A 123 3.39 8.50 6.95
N THR A 124 4.17 9.24 7.75
CA THR A 124 5.24 8.65 8.55
C THR A 124 4.72 7.66 9.60
N ALA A 125 3.45 7.78 10.00
CA ALA A 125 2.83 6.86 10.95
C ALA A 125 2.36 5.55 10.32
N LEU A 126 2.34 5.45 9.00
CA LEU A 126 1.78 4.27 8.32
C LEU A 126 2.69 3.07 8.44
N GLU A 127 2.11 1.93 8.78
CA GLU A 127 2.76 0.62 8.76
C GLU A 127 2.41 -0.10 7.45
N LEU A 128 1.14 -0.18 7.16
CA LEU A 128 0.62 -0.78 5.93
C LEU A 128 -0.44 0.09 5.31
#